data_7a8361a85ccc70626e9c325739c1b243
#
_entry.id   7a8361a85ccc70626e9c325739c1b243
#
_cell.length_a   1.000
_cell.length_b   1.000
_cell.length_c   1.000
_cell.angle_alpha   90.00
_cell.angle_beta   90.00
_cell.angle_gamma   90.00
#
_symmetry.space_group_name_H-M   'P 1'
#
loop_
_entity.id
_entity.type
_entity.pdbx_description
1 polymer ?
#
loop_
_entity_poly.entity_id
_entity_poly.type
_entity_poly.pdbx_seq_one_letter_code
_entity_poly.pdbx_strand_id
1 'polypeptide(L)'
;MNATFGNHFIPAYGPHIGLGTTPRDYTMQDGDLIKFDAGYRYLGYTSDIARTLAVGTPGEMAVELYDVLYRANRKGAGMLRAGVRFSDVYWTVRREVEASGLLTHYPRGNVGHSIGVGCAVSEAPFFTKDNDTVLEENMVVTLETPYSGTGDALVCGGYNIEDCYLIQKDGAVQFTFAPDCLKW
;
A
#
# COMPACT_ATOMS: atom_id res chain seq x y z
N MET A 1 -11.86 26.99 -1.70
CA MET A 1 -11.25 25.66 -1.94
C MET A 1 -12.32 24.63 -1.62
N ASN A 2 -12.80 23.91 -2.62
CA ASN A 2 -13.82 22.87 -2.44
C ASN A 2 -13.14 21.49 -2.51
N ALA A 3 -12.42 21.12 -1.45
CA ALA A 3 -12.03 19.74 -1.24
C ALA A 3 -13.20 19.04 -0.57
N THR A 4 -13.77 18.04 -1.20
CA THR A 4 -14.69 17.12 -0.53
C THR A 4 -13.86 16.05 0.17
N PHE A 5 -14.05 15.94 1.46
CA PHE A 5 -13.41 14.94 2.30
C PHE A 5 -13.81 13.54 1.83
N GLY A 6 -12.81 12.70 1.65
CA GLY A 6 -13.00 11.27 1.70
C GLY A 6 -13.68 10.63 0.52
N ASN A 7 -12.89 10.18 -0.43
CA ASN A 7 -13.34 9.10 -1.28
C ASN A 7 -13.39 7.79 -0.49
N HIS A 8 -12.40 7.60 0.38
CA HIS A 8 -12.37 6.51 1.35
C HIS A 8 -11.52 6.90 2.57
N PHE A 9 -11.85 6.34 3.70
CA PHE A 9 -11.04 6.33 4.90
C PHE A 9 -11.31 4.99 5.59
N ILE A 10 -10.33 4.11 5.58
CA ILE A 10 -10.43 2.76 6.12
C ILE A 10 -9.44 2.62 7.28
N PRO A 11 -9.76 3.14 8.47
CA PRO A 11 -8.95 2.88 9.65
C PRO A 11 -9.20 1.44 10.10
N ALA A 12 -8.15 0.76 10.47
CA ALA A 12 -8.23 -0.55 11.10
C ALA A 12 -7.18 -0.63 12.19
N TYR A 13 -7.54 -1.18 13.36
CA TYR A 13 -6.67 -1.25 14.53
C TYR A 13 -6.95 -2.48 15.38
N GLY A 14 -5.95 -2.88 16.17
CA GLY A 14 -6.03 -4.01 17.08
C GLY A 14 -5.61 -5.35 16.44
N PRO A 15 -5.63 -6.44 17.20
CA PRO A 15 -5.05 -7.73 16.81
C PRO A 15 -5.83 -8.48 15.72
N HIS A 16 -7.01 -7.99 15.34
CA HIS A 16 -7.90 -8.64 14.36
C HIS A 16 -8.16 -7.79 13.14
N ILE A 17 -7.14 -7.07 12.69
CA ILE A 17 -7.27 -6.17 11.55
C ILE A 17 -7.27 -6.96 10.24
N GLY A 18 -8.42 -6.98 9.55
CA GLY A 18 -8.50 -7.38 8.16
C GLY A 18 -8.47 -6.17 7.21
N LEU A 19 -8.27 -6.40 5.92
CA LEU A 19 -8.51 -5.38 4.91
C LEU A 19 -9.99 -4.97 4.97
N GLY A 20 -10.25 -3.66 5.15
CA GLY A 20 -11.61 -3.13 5.17
C GLY A 20 -12.44 -3.43 6.42
N THR A 21 -11.82 -3.79 7.54
CA THR A 21 -12.56 -3.95 8.80
C THR A 21 -13.03 -2.61 9.33
N THR A 22 -14.30 -2.56 9.71
CA THR A 22 -14.89 -1.39 10.39
C THR A 22 -14.30 -1.25 11.79
N PRO A 23 -13.97 -0.04 12.25
CA PRO A 23 -13.58 0.20 13.62
C PRO A 23 -14.60 -0.38 14.61
N ARG A 24 -14.11 -0.99 15.68
CA ARG A 24 -14.92 -1.58 16.75
C ARG A 24 -14.73 -0.77 18.02
N ASP A 25 -15.62 -0.98 18.99
CA ASP A 25 -15.43 -0.49 20.35
C ASP A 25 -14.31 -1.32 21.01
N TYR A 26 -13.08 -0.84 20.84
CA TYR A 26 -11.87 -1.47 21.30
C TYR A 26 -10.87 -0.41 21.77
N THR A 27 -10.36 -0.58 22.98
CA THR A 27 -9.30 0.26 23.51
C THR A 27 -7.95 -0.28 23.06
N MET A 28 -7.22 0.50 22.28
CA MET A 28 -5.91 0.12 21.77
C MET A 28 -4.93 -0.21 22.90
N GLN A 29 -4.17 -1.27 22.68
CA GLN A 29 -3.18 -1.79 23.62
C GLN A 29 -1.76 -1.51 23.08
N ASP A 30 -0.77 -1.60 23.99
CA ASP A 30 0.63 -1.57 23.60
C ASP A 30 0.94 -2.70 22.61
N GLY A 31 1.60 -2.37 21.51
CA GLY A 31 1.91 -3.31 20.42
C GLY A 31 0.85 -3.44 19.33
N ASP A 32 -0.33 -2.86 19.51
CA ASP A 32 -1.34 -2.86 18.45
C ASP A 32 -0.89 -2.09 17.22
N LEU A 33 -1.38 -2.52 16.06
CA LEU A 33 -1.16 -1.82 14.80
C LEU A 33 -2.38 -1.00 14.42
N ILE A 34 -2.13 0.15 13.84
CA ILE A 34 -3.13 1.01 13.20
C ILE A 34 -2.79 1.08 11.72
N LYS A 35 -3.71 0.64 10.87
CA LYS A 35 -3.61 0.83 9.43
C LYS A 35 -4.55 1.96 9.00
N PHE A 36 -4.03 2.91 8.29
CA PHE A 36 -4.79 3.92 7.57
C PHE A 36 -4.70 3.67 6.08
N ASP A 37 -5.81 3.82 5.42
CA ASP A 37 -5.92 3.78 3.98
C ASP A 37 -6.94 4.87 3.62
N ALA A 38 -6.47 5.93 2.96
CA ALA A 38 -7.24 7.16 2.84
C ALA A 38 -6.94 7.91 1.54
N GLY A 39 -7.97 8.52 0.98
CA GLY A 39 -7.86 9.36 -0.20
C GLY A 39 -8.80 10.55 -0.18
N TYR A 40 -8.44 11.56 -0.95
CA TYR A 40 -9.20 12.77 -1.16
C TYR A 40 -9.59 12.91 -2.62
N ARG A 41 -10.66 13.66 -2.85
CA ARG A 41 -11.00 14.11 -4.19
C ARG A 41 -10.94 15.63 -4.25
N TYR A 42 -10.17 16.15 -5.21
CA TYR A 42 -10.07 17.57 -5.47
C TYR A 42 -10.25 17.85 -6.97
N LEU A 43 -11.24 18.67 -7.31
CA LEU A 43 -11.61 18.97 -8.70
C LEU A 43 -11.80 17.74 -9.60
N GLY A 44 -12.30 16.65 -9.02
CA GLY A 44 -12.50 15.38 -9.70
C GLY A 44 -11.31 14.41 -9.63
N TYR A 45 -10.11 14.87 -9.34
CA TYR A 45 -8.93 14.01 -9.17
C TYR A 45 -8.89 13.38 -7.79
N THR A 46 -8.52 12.11 -7.74
CA THR A 46 -8.43 11.32 -6.52
C THR A 46 -6.96 11.16 -6.12
N SER A 47 -6.68 11.16 -4.81
CA SER A 47 -5.42 10.71 -4.23
C SER A 47 -5.63 9.44 -3.42
N ASP A 48 -4.55 8.71 -3.16
CA ASP A 48 -4.55 7.50 -2.37
C ASP A 48 -3.25 7.38 -1.57
N ILE A 49 -3.35 7.04 -0.29
CA ILE A 49 -2.21 6.86 0.59
C ILE A 49 -2.55 5.92 1.72
N ALA A 50 -1.68 4.98 2.02
CA ALA A 50 -1.82 4.15 3.21
C ALA A 50 -0.53 4.10 4.04
N ARG A 51 -0.72 3.98 5.35
CA ARG A 51 0.36 3.76 6.33
C ARG A 51 -0.08 2.80 7.42
N THR A 52 0.91 2.14 7.98
CA THR A 52 0.77 1.33 9.20
C THR A 52 1.61 1.93 10.30
N LEU A 53 1.04 2.07 11.46
CA LEU A 53 1.65 2.63 12.66
C LEU A 53 1.48 1.66 13.81
N ALA A 54 2.38 1.69 14.79
CA ALA A 54 2.24 0.92 16.01
C ALA A 54 1.90 1.81 17.20
N VAL A 55 1.06 1.30 18.09
CA VAL A 55 0.82 1.89 19.40
C VAL A 55 1.89 1.36 20.36
N GLY A 56 2.70 2.26 20.90
CA GLY A 56 3.77 1.88 21.81
C GLY A 56 4.84 0.98 21.17
N THR A 57 5.05 -0.22 21.72
CA THR A 57 6.14 -1.12 21.31
C THR A 57 5.60 -2.30 20.50
N PRO A 58 5.74 -2.30 19.16
CA PRO A 58 5.30 -3.42 18.34
C PRO A 58 6.14 -4.67 18.60
N GLY A 59 5.52 -5.84 18.41
CA GLY A 59 6.23 -7.13 18.48
C GLY A 59 7.29 -7.25 17.37
N GLU A 60 8.35 -8.03 17.63
CA GLU A 60 9.48 -8.21 16.68
C GLU A 60 9.01 -8.69 15.31
N MET A 61 8.12 -9.67 15.25
CA MET A 61 7.56 -10.18 14.00
C MET A 61 6.78 -9.11 13.21
N ALA A 62 6.11 -8.19 13.91
CA ALA A 62 5.39 -7.10 13.26
C ALA A 62 6.38 -6.10 12.61
N VAL A 63 7.48 -5.82 13.29
CA VAL A 63 8.57 -4.98 12.75
C VAL A 63 9.19 -5.65 11.52
N GLU A 64 9.54 -6.94 11.65
CA GLU A 64 10.19 -7.69 10.56
C GLU A 64 9.30 -7.75 9.31
N LEU A 65 8.00 -8.04 9.47
CA LEU A 65 7.08 -8.06 8.34
C LEU A 65 6.91 -6.67 7.72
N TYR A 66 6.77 -5.62 8.55
CA TYR A 66 6.70 -4.25 8.04
C TYR A 66 7.92 -3.91 7.19
N ASP A 67 9.12 -4.24 7.67
CA ASP A 67 10.38 -3.99 6.96
C ASP A 67 10.45 -4.74 5.62
N VAL A 68 9.93 -5.97 5.58
CA VAL A 68 9.83 -6.75 4.33
C VAL A 68 8.90 -6.05 3.34
N LEU A 69 7.70 -5.67 3.77
CA LEU A 69 6.72 -5.00 2.93
C LEU A 69 7.23 -3.62 2.46
N TYR A 70 7.89 -2.89 3.34
CA TYR A 70 8.50 -1.60 3.03
C TYR A 70 9.60 -1.74 1.96
N ARG A 71 10.55 -2.67 2.15
CA ARG A 71 11.60 -2.92 1.15
C ARG A 71 11.02 -3.33 -0.20
N ALA A 72 10.01 -4.20 -0.20
CA ALA A 72 9.34 -4.62 -1.42
C ALA A 72 8.66 -3.45 -2.14
N ASN A 73 7.97 -2.58 -1.38
CA ASN A 73 7.38 -1.35 -1.91
C ASN A 73 8.45 -0.44 -2.53
N ARG A 74 9.53 -0.15 -1.81
CA ARG A 74 10.62 0.72 -2.32
C ARG A 74 11.33 0.13 -3.54
N LYS A 75 11.49 -1.21 -3.61
CA LYS A 75 12.01 -1.86 -4.83
C LYS A 75 11.08 -1.68 -6.02
N GLY A 76 9.77 -1.88 -5.82
CA GLY A 76 8.77 -1.62 -6.85
C GLY A 76 8.79 -0.16 -7.31
N ALA A 77 8.83 0.78 -6.35
CA ALA A 77 8.90 2.22 -6.64
C ALA A 77 10.14 2.58 -7.48
N GLY A 78 11.29 1.96 -7.22
CA GLY A 78 12.51 2.12 -8.01
C GLY A 78 12.41 1.64 -9.46
N MET A 79 11.38 0.86 -9.79
CA MET A 79 11.10 0.42 -11.16
C MET A 79 10.27 1.42 -11.97
N LEU A 80 9.55 2.33 -11.30
CA LEU A 80 8.56 3.20 -11.91
C LEU A 80 9.22 4.22 -12.86
N ARG A 81 9.03 4.01 -14.15
CA ARG A 81 9.39 4.94 -15.25
C ARG A 81 8.68 4.54 -16.51
N ALA A 82 8.63 5.44 -17.48
CA ALA A 82 8.09 5.13 -18.81
C ALA A 82 8.83 3.93 -19.44
N GLY A 83 8.09 3.06 -20.12
CA GLY A 83 8.61 1.86 -20.78
C GLY A 83 8.63 0.59 -19.93
N VAL A 84 8.38 0.66 -18.64
CA VAL A 84 8.31 -0.51 -17.75
C VAL A 84 6.89 -1.09 -17.78
N ARG A 85 6.75 -2.42 -17.81
CA ARG A 85 5.45 -3.08 -17.75
C ARG A 85 4.89 -3.09 -16.33
N PHE A 86 3.57 -3.02 -16.20
CA PHE A 86 2.89 -3.19 -14.91
C PHE A 86 3.21 -4.56 -14.28
N SER A 87 3.27 -5.63 -15.07
CA SER A 87 3.62 -6.97 -14.57
C SER A 87 5.05 -7.06 -14.04
N ASP A 88 6.02 -6.34 -14.61
CA ASP A 88 7.41 -6.34 -14.12
C ASP A 88 7.51 -5.72 -12.72
N VAL A 89 6.76 -4.64 -12.46
CA VAL A 89 6.66 -4.02 -11.13
C VAL A 89 6.02 -4.99 -10.14
N TYR A 90 4.89 -5.61 -10.53
CA TYR A 90 4.22 -6.63 -9.70
C TYR A 90 5.17 -7.75 -9.28
N TRP A 91 5.87 -8.34 -10.23
CA TRP A 91 6.79 -9.45 -9.94
C TRP A 91 7.99 -9.01 -9.11
N THR A 92 8.46 -7.78 -9.25
CA THR A 92 9.55 -7.24 -8.43
C THR A 92 9.12 -7.15 -6.97
N VAL A 93 7.95 -6.59 -6.68
CA VAL A 93 7.41 -6.50 -5.33
C VAL A 93 7.17 -7.90 -4.76
N ARG A 94 6.48 -8.74 -5.50
CA ARG A 94 6.10 -10.08 -5.04
C ARG A 94 7.30 -10.95 -4.69
N ARG A 95 8.31 -10.99 -5.56
CA ARG A 95 9.54 -11.77 -5.33
C ARG A 95 10.31 -11.30 -4.10
N GLU A 96 10.33 -10.00 -3.84
CA GLU A 96 10.97 -9.47 -2.64
C GLU A 96 10.27 -9.92 -1.36
N VAL A 97 8.93 -9.88 -1.34
CA VAL A 97 8.15 -10.36 -0.19
C VAL A 97 8.37 -11.86 0.01
N GLU A 98 8.25 -12.67 -1.03
CA GLU A 98 8.37 -14.12 -0.94
C GLU A 98 9.81 -14.59 -0.61
N ALA A 99 10.82 -13.87 -1.07
CA ALA A 99 12.23 -14.16 -0.77
C ALA A 99 12.59 -13.94 0.71
N SER A 100 11.78 -13.22 1.47
CA SER A 100 11.99 -13.04 2.91
C SER A 100 11.81 -14.33 3.72
N GLY A 101 11.04 -15.28 3.19
CA GLY A 101 10.65 -16.50 3.90
C GLY A 101 9.55 -16.30 4.96
N LEU A 102 9.20 -15.06 5.32
CA LEU A 102 8.11 -14.76 6.26
C LEU A 102 6.74 -15.06 5.65
N LEU A 103 6.59 -14.77 4.37
CA LEU A 103 5.38 -15.05 3.60
C LEU A 103 5.75 -15.95 2.43
N THR A 104 5.52 -17.25 2.56
CA THR A 104 5.74 -18.23 1.49
C THR A 104 4.80 -18.00 0.30
N HIS A 105 3.72 -17.31 0.52
CA HIS A 105 2.77 -16.88 -0.50
C HIS A 105 2.20 -15.52 -0.13
N TYR A 106 2.46 -14.52 -0.97
CA TYR A 106 1.86 -13.20 -0.83
C TYR A 106 0.49 -13.19 -1.53
N PRO A 107 -0.63 -13.11 -0.78
CA PRO A 107 -1.96 -13.40 -1.31
C PRO A 107 -2.52 -12.29 -2.21
N ARG A 108 -1.85 -11.13 -2.28
CA ARG A 108 -2.36 -9.97 -3.00
C ARG A 108 -2.31 -10.18 -4.52
N GLY A 109 -3.44 -9.93 -5.19
CA GLY A 109 -3.58 -10.08 -6.63
C GLY A 109 -2.99 -8.91 -7.44
N ASN A 110 -2.83 -7.75 -6.82
CA ASN A 110 -2.16 -6.57 -7.38
C ASN A 110 -1.29 -5.90 -6.33
N VAL A 111 -0.40 -5.02 -6.75
CA VAL A 111 0.47 -4.22 -5.88
C VAL A 111 0.34 -2.72 -6.18
N GLY A 112 -0.84 -2.31 -6.64
CA GLY A 112 -1.17 -0.93 -6.97
C GLY A 112 -1.97 -0.82 -8.26
N HIS A 113 -2.29 0.41 -8.63
CA HIS A 113 -3.21 0.71 -9.71
C HIS A 113 -2.99 2.13 -10.26
N SER A 114 -3.63 2.41 -11.38
CA SER A 114 -3.76 3.79 -11.86
C SER A 114 -4.75 4.57 -11.00
N ILE A 115 -4.58 5.88 -10.96
CA ILE A 115 -5.45 6.79 -10.22
C ILE A 115 -5.63 8.10 -11.00
N GLY A 116 -6.82 8.66 -10.97
CA GLY A 116 -7.13 9.86 -11.74
C GLY A 116 -8.49 10.46 -11.42
N VAL A 117 -9.35 10.57 -12.41
CA VAL A 117 -10.68 11.20 -12.32
C VAL A 117 -11.85 10.23 -12.29
N GLY A 118 -11.58 8.95 -12.12
CA GLY A 118 -12.61 7.90 -12.11
C GLY A 118 -13.56 7.98 -10.91
N CYS A 119 -14.60 7.19 -10.97
CA CYS A 119 -15.58 7.09 -9.89
C CYS A 119 -15.08 6.25 -8.71
N ALA A 120 -14.15 5.32 -8.99
CA ALA A 120 -13.51 4.48 -7.99
C ALA A 120 -12.15 5.05 -7.57
N VAL A 121 -11.68 4.65 -6.40
CA VAL A 121 -10.31 4.95 -5.95
C VAL A 121 -9.31 4.25 -6.84
N SER A 122 -9.56 2.98 -7.13
CA SER A 122 -8.70 2.15 -7.94
C SER A 122 -9.19 2.12 -9.39
N GLU A 123 -8.33 2.49 -10.31
CA GLU A 123 -8.59 2.50 -11.75
C GLU A 123 -7.62 1.56 -12.47
N ALA A 124 -8.11 0.95 -13.57
CA ALA A 124 -7.22 0.22 -14.48
C ALA A 124 -6.27 1.21 -15.21
N PRO A 125 -5.08 0.77 -15.60
CA PRO A 125 -4.50 -0.56 -15.40
C PRO A 125 -4.01 -0.80 -13.96
N PHE A 126 -4.00 -2.07 -13.54
CA PHE A 126 -3.52 -2.53 -12.23
C PHE A 126 -2.15 -3.21 -12.37
N PHE A 127 -1.31 -3.07 -11.37
CA PHE A 127 -0.06 -3.84 -11.27
C PHE A 127 -0.37 -5.29 -10.89
N THR A 128 -0.68 -6.11 -11.89
CA THR A 128 -1.00 -7.54 -11.74
C THR A 128 0.00 -8.40 -12.49
N LYS A 129 0.03 -9.69 -12.17
CA LYS A 129 0.99 -10.67 -12.70
C LYS A 129 0.98 -10.79 -14.24
N ASP A 130 -0.16 -10.55 -14.88
CA ASP A 130 -0.41 -10.79 -16.30
C ASP A 130 -0.68 -9.49 -17.08
N ASN A 131 -0.45 -8.31 -16.48
CA ASN A 131 -0.71 -7.04 -17.14
C ASN A 131 0.52 -6.54 -17.89
N ASP A 132 0.53 -6.69 -19.20
CA ASP A 132 1.60 -6.25 -20.11
C ASP A 132 1.48 -4.78 -20.53
N THR A 133 0.51 -4.03 -20.01
CA THR A 133 0.46 -2.57 -20.23
C THR A 133 1.78 -1.94 -19.81
N VAL A 134 2.25 -0.99 -20.59
CA VAL A 134 3.49 -0.26 -20.33
C VAL A 134 3.17 1.06 -19.66
N LEU A 135 3.96 1.42 -18.64
CA LEU A 135 3.92 2.75 -18.03
C LEU A 135 4.28 3.80 -19.07
N GLU A 136 3.49 4.84 -19.16
CA GLU A 136 3.72 5.97 -20.04
C GLU A 136 4.01 7.23 -19.22
N GLU A 137 4.77 8.16 -19.81
CA GLU A 137 5.04 9.45 -19.18
C GLU A 137 3.73 10.20 -18.91
N ASN A 138 3.64 10.85 -17.75
CA ASN A 138 2.48 11.53 -17.19
C ASN A 138 1.35 10.63 -16.67
N MET A 139 1.49 9.31 -16.68
CA MET A 139 0.60 8.46 -15.89
C MET A 139 0.77 8.76 -14.41
N VAL A 140 -0.35 8.68 -13.68
CA VAL A 140 -0.35 8.70 -12.22
C VAL A 140 -0.79 7.34 -11.72
N VAL A 141 0.00 6.76 -10.83
CA VAL A 141 -0.24 5.43 -10.28
C VAL A 141 -0.03 5.43 -8.77
N THR A 142 -0.68 4.50 -8.08
CA THR A 142 -0.32 4.13 -6.71
C THR A 142 0.52 2.85 -6.72
N LEU A 143 1.40 2.73 -5.74
CA LEU A 143 2.10 1.49 -5.43
C LEU A 143 1.86 1.14 -3.97
N GLU A 144 1.36 -0.06 -3.71
CA GLU A 144 0.94 -0.51 -2.39
C GLU A 144 1.44 -1.92 -2.06
N THR A 145 1.66 -2.19 -0.77
CA THR A 145 2.04 -3.52 -0.28
C THR A 145 1.17 -3.92 0.92
N PRO A 146 -0.14 -4.12 0.71
CA PRO A 146 -1.03 -4.49 1.80
C PRO A 146 -0.87 -5.94 2.20
N TYR A 147 -0.97 -6.19 3.49
CA TYR A 147 -1.06 -7.53 4.08
C TYR A 147 -2.04 -7.52 5.25
N SER A 148 -2.75 -8.61 5.42
CA SER A 148 -3.61 -8.83 6.59
C SER A 148 -3.46 -10.27 7.04
N GLY A 149 -2.96 -10.45 8.25
CA GLY A 149 -2.87 -11.73 8.93
C GLY A 149 -3.87 -11.79 10.08
N THR A 150 -4.70 -12.83 10.12
CA THR A 150 -5.70 -13.06 11.16
C THR A 150 -5.65 -14.51 11.67
N GLY A 151 -6.13 -14.74 12.88
CA GLY A 151 -6.22 -16.08 13.45
C GLY A 151 -4.85 -16.72 13.64
N ASP A 152 -4.64 -17.88 13.00
CA ASP A 152 -3.42 -18.69 13.14
C ASP A 152 -2.29 -18.24 12.18
N ALA A 153 -2.42 -17.07 11.54
CA ALA A 153 -1.35 -16.53 10.73
C ALA A 153 -0.09 -16.30 11.58
N LEU A 154 1.08 -16.62 11.00
CA LEU A 154 2.37 -16.43 11.66
C LEU A 154 2.57 -14.99 12.13
N VAL A 155 2.06 -14.04 11.36
CA VAL A 155 2.07 -12.61 11.70
C VAL A 155 0.65 -12.07 11.59
N CYS A 156 0.09 -11.66 12.72
CA CYS A 156 -1.22 -11.02 12.79
C CYS A 156 -1.09 -9.51 12.58
N GLY A 157 -2.21 -8.90 12.16
CA GLY A 157 -2.30 -7.47 11.98
C GLY A 157 -2.54 -7.05 10.52
N GLY A 158 -2.85 -5.79 10.35
CA GLY A 158 -3.06 -5.16 9.04
C GLY A 158 -1.93 -4.21 8.70
N TYR A 159 -1.39 -4.36 7.52
CA TYR A 159 -0.29 -3.56 6.99
C TYR A 159 -0.70 -2.95 5.66
N ASN A 160 -0.31 -1.74 5.41
CA ASN A 160 -0.22 -1.15 4.07
C ASN A 160 0.78 -0.01 4.06
N ILE A 161 1.56 0.04 3.01
CA ILE A 161 2.44 1.16 2.65
C ILE A 161 2.07 1.50 1.23
N GLU A 162 1.56 2.70 1.02
CA GLU A 162 1.04 3.14 -0.27
C GLU A 162 1.37 4.60 -0.53
N ASP A 163 1.83 4.86 -1.73
CA ASP A 163 2.12 6.20 -2.22
C ASP A 163 1.71 6.39 -3.67
N CYS A 164 1.38 7.63 -4.03
CA CYS A 164 1.12 8.04 -5.39
C CYS A 164 2.39 8.54 -6.09
N TYR A 165 2.51 8.20 -7.36
CA TYR A 165 3.66 8.53 -8.21
C TYR A 165 3.22 9.10 -9.55
N LEU A 166 3.88 10.17 -9.98
CA LEU A 166 3.83 10.67 -11.36
C LEU A 166 4.96 10.02 -12.16
N ILE A 167 4.60 9.28 -13.19
CA ILE A 167 5.57 8.62 -14.07
C ILE A 167 6.26 9.65 -14.97
N GLN A 168 7.58 9.57 -15.02
CA GLN A 168 8.42 10.36 -15.88
C GLN A 168 9.23 9.46 -16.82
N LYS A 169 9.92 10.04 -17.79
CA LYS A 169 10.73 9.33 -18.77
C LYS A 169 11.76 8.41 -18.10
N ASP A 170 12.50 8.91 -17.13
CA ASP A 170 13.65 8.22 -16.53
C ASP A 170 13.44 7.85 -15.04
N GLY A 171 12.21 7.97 -14.53
CA GLY A 171 11.89 7.70 -13.12
C GLY A 171 10.43 8.02 -12.77
N ALA A 172 10.16 8.24 -11.50
CA ALA A 172 8.87 8.72 -11.03
C ALA A 172 9.04 9.71 -9.88
N VAL A 173 8.09 10.63 -9.76
CA VAL A 173 8.02 11.57 -8.63
C VAL A 173 6.94 11.12 -7.67
N GLN A 174 7.34 10.76 -6.45
CA GLN A 174 6.41 10.56 -5.35
C GLN A 174 5.86 11.91 -4.91
N PHE A 175 4.54 12.02 -4.75
CA PHE A 175 3.89 13.27 -4.32
C PHE A 175 2.94 13.10 -3.12
N THR A 176 2.87 11.92 -2.53
CA THR A 176 2.29 11.69 -1.21
C THR A 176 3.41 11.50 -0.20
N PHE A 177 3.30 12.15 0.95
CA PHE A 177 4.34 12.13 1.97
C PHE A 177 3.73 11.88 3.34
N ALA A 178 4.17 10.82 3.98
CA ALA A 178 3.90 10.52 5.37
C ALA A 178 5.10 9.76 5.94
N PRO A 179 5.29 9.73 7.27
CA PRO A 179 6.38 8.95 7.86
C PRO A 179 6.37 7.49 7.40
N ASP A 180 7.55 6.99 7.02
CA ASP A 180 7.78 5.63 6.55
C ASP A 180 8.36 4.76 7.69
N CYS A 181 7.80 4.87 8.87
CA CYS A 181 8.23 4.09 10.03
C CYS A 181 7.02 3.52 10.78
N LEU A 182 7.19 2.30 11.28
CA LEU A 182 6.17 1.66 12.10
C LEU A 182 6.04 2.32 13.48
N LYS A 183 7.12 2.92 13.98
CA LYS A 183 7.17 3.64 15.25
C LYS A 183 7.19 5.14 15.02
N TRP A 184 6.44 5.86 15.85
CA TRP A 184 6.48 7.32 15.99
C TRP A 184 7.38 7.74 17.13
#